data_be885e5a6ef011e0fb4afd19291faf54
#
_entry.id   be885e5a6ef011e0fb4afd19291faf54
#
_cell.length_a   1.000
_cell.length_b   1.000
_cell.length_c   1.000
_cell.angle_alpha   90.00
_cell.angle_beta   90.00
_cell.angle_gamma   90.00
#
_symmetry.space_group_name_H-M   'P 1'
#
loop_
_entity.id
_entity.type
_entity.pdbx_description
1 polymer ?
#
loop_
_entity_poly.entity_id
_entity_poly.type
_entity_poly.pdbx_seq_one_letter_code
_entity_poly.pdbx_strand_id
1 'polypeptide(L)'
;MQKSNKRKIEEFIRVDHAGERGAIKIYEGQLLALNTIVKNEELKKTIEHMKEHEVEHCEFFEKEIKKRGIEPTKFLPLWDLLGLGLGFGSTLLGKKAAMLCTASVEEVIDEHYFCLLYTSPSPRDGHQSRMPSSA
;
A
#
# COMPACT_ATOMS: atom_id res chain seq x y z
N MET A 1 -5.81 -25.07 15.98
CA MET A 1 -4.67 -24.81 15.09
C MET A 1 -5.09 -24.24 13.77
N GLN A 2 -5.93 -24.92 13.02
CA GLN A 2 -6.37 -24.41 11.74
C GLN A 2 -7.13 -23.08 11.86
N LYS A 3 -7.93 -22.92 12.89
CA LYS A 3 -8.68 -21.70 13.10
C LYS A 3 -7.75 -20.52 13.37
N SER A 4 -6.67 -20.77 14.09
CA SER A 4 -5.70 -19.71 14.41
C SER A 4 -4.98 -19.24 13.14
N ASN A 5 -4.59 -20.16 12.27
CA ASN A 5 -3.92 -19.81 11.04
C ASN A 5 -4.85 -19.08 10.08
N LYS A 6 -6.12 -19.52 10.02
CA LYS A 6 -7.11 -18.86 9.21
C LYS A 6 -7.33 -17.42 9.65
N ARG A 7 -7.40 -17.19 10.96
CA ARG A 7 -7.57 -15.84 11.50
C ARG A 7 -6.38 -14.96 11.16
N LYS A 8 -5.17 -15.49 11.25
CA LYS A 8 -3.98 -14.72 10.90
C LYS A 8 -3.98 -14.32 9.44
N ILE A 9 -4.33 -15.24 8.56
CA ILE A 9 -4.40 -14.95 7.13
C ILE A 9 -5.45 -13.88 6.86
N GLU A 10 -6.62 -13.99 7.47
CA GLU A 10 -7.67 -13.01 7.30
C GLU A 10 -7.23 -11.63 7.79
N GLU A 11 -6.54 -11.60 8.92
CA GLU A 11 -6.02 -10.35 9.44
C GLU A 11 -4.98 -9.73 8.52
N PHE A 12 -4.08 -10.53 7.99
CA PHE A 12 -3.08 -10.04 7.05
C PHE A 12 -3.75 -9.48 5.78
N ILE A 13 -4.75 -10.18 5.27
CA ILE A 13 -5.47 -9.70 4.09
C ILE A 13 -6.16 -8.36 4.38
N ARG A 14 -6.77 -8.25 5.55
CA ARG A 14 -7.43 -7.00 5.95
C ARG A 14 -6.45 -5.85 6.07
N VAL A 15 -5.30 -6.09 6.68
CA VAL A 15 -4.25 -5.08 6.84
C VAL A 15 -3.66 -4.70 5.49
N ASP A 16 -3.40 -5.67 4.63
CA ASP A 16 -2.86 -5.41 3.30
C ASP A 16 -3.86 -4.61 2.46
N HIS A 17 -5.14 -4.95 2.55
CA HIS A 17 -6.18 -4.18 1.86
C HIS A 17 -6.20 -2.73 2.33
N ALA A 18 -6.13 -2.51 3.65
CA ALA A 18 -6.10 -1.16 4.20
C ALA A 18 -4.84 -0.41 3.76
N GLY A 19 -3.69 -1.10 3.74
CA GLY A 19 -2.43 -0.52 3.30
C GLY A 19 -2.45 -0.11 1.84
N GLU A 20 -2.96 -0.98 0.96
CA GLU A 20 -3.06 -0.66 -0.46
C GLU A 20 -4.01 0.50 -0.70
N ARG A 21 -5.13 0.51 0.01
CA ARG A 21 -6.08 1.61 -0.10
C ARG A 21 -5.48 2.91 0.41
N GLY A 22 -4.72 2.84 1.51
CA GLY A 22 -4.02 4.00 2.04
C GLY A 22 -3.01 4.56 1.05
N ALA A 23 -2.28 3.68 0.37
CA ALA A 23 -1.33 4.09 -0.67
C ALA A 23 -2.05 4.82 -1.81
N ILE A 24 -3.20 4.30 -2.25
CA ILE A 24 -3.99 4.95 -3.28
C ILE A 24 -4.40 6.35 -2.85
N LYS A 25 -4.83 6.51 -1.60
CA LYS A 25 -5.23 7.81 -1.08
C LYS A 25 -4.06 8.78 -0.98
N ILE A 26 -2.89 8.28 -0.62
CA ILE A 26 -1.68 9.09 -0.62
C ILE A 26 -1.39 9.60 -2.03
N TYR A 27 -1.44 8.72 -3.03
CA TYR A 27 -1.21 9.11 -4.41
C TYR A 27 -2.27 10.09 -4.90
N GLU A 28 -3.54 9.89 -4.52
CA GLU A 28 -4.60 10.85 -4.85
C GLU A 28 -4.33 12.22 -4.24
N GLY A 29 -3.86 12.28 -3.00
CA GLY A 29 -3.49 13.53 -2.36
C GLY A 29 -2.33 14.21 -3.07
N GLN A 30 -1.33 13.43 -3.46
CA GLN A 30 -0.19 13.95 -4.22
C GLN A 30 -0.63 14.50 -5.57
N LEU A 31 -1.50 13.77 -6.27
CA LEU A 31 -2.03 14.24 -7.56
C LEU A 31 -2.89 15.47 -7.40
N LEU A 32 -3.65 15.58 -6.31
CA LEU A 32 -4.43 16.77 -6.05
C LEU A 32 -3.52 18.00 -5.93
N ALA A 33 -2.42 17.87 -5.19
CA ALA A 33 -1.45 18.96 -5.06
C ALA A 33 -0.80 19.28 -6.41
N LEU A 34 -0.46 18.26 -7.19
CA LEU A 34 0.17 18.44 -8.49
C LEU A 34 -0.77 19.03 -9.53
N ASN A 35 -2.06 18.87 -9.35
CA ASN A 35 -3.06 19.43 -10.26
C ASN A 35 -3.50 20.84 -9.88
N THR A 36 -3.19 21.28 -8.66
CA THR A 36 -3.66 22.56 -8.17
C THR A 36 -2.56 23.57 -7.84
N ILE A 37 -1.60 23.15 -7.05
CA ILE A 37 -0.60 24.09 -6.50
C ILE A 37 0.81 23.85 -7.05
N VAL A 38 1.25 22.62 -7.06
CA VAL A 38 2.61 22.28 -7.45
C VAL A 38 2.62 21.82 -8.90
N LYS A 39 3.47 22.43 -9.74
CA LYS A 39 3.52 22.03 -11.13
C LYS A 39 4.79 21.22 -11.41
N ASN A 40 4.63 19.94 -11.63
CA ASN A 40 5.73 19.06 -11.97
C ASN A 40 5.15 17.89 -12.77
N GLU A 41 5.16 18.01 -14.08
CA GLU A 41 4.56 17.01 -14.96
C GLU A 41 5.24 15.65 -14.88
N GLU A 42 6.55 15.65 -14.70
CA GLU A 42 7.29 14.40 -14.59
C GLU A 42 6.88 13.63 -13.33
N LEU A 43 6.82 14.32 -12.21
CA LEU A 43 6.40 13.73 -10.95
C LEU A 43 4.95 13.27 -11.04
N LYS A 44 4.10 14.07 -11.68
CA LYS A 44 2.69 13.72 -11.85
C LYS A 44 2.54 12.41 -12.60
N LYS A 45 3.27 12.22 -13.70
CA LYS A 45 3.20 10.99 -14.47
C LYS A 45 3.69 9.79 -13.65
N THR A 46 4.73 9.98 -12.89
CA THR A 46 5.26 8.91 -12.04
C THR A 46 4.22 8.49 -11.01
N ILE A 47 3.58 9.46 -10.34
CA ILE A 47 2.57 9.16 -9.33
C ILE A 47 1.34 8.51 -9.96
N GLU A 48 0.92 8.97 -11.13
CA GLU A 48 -0.22 8.36 -11.81
C GLU A 48 0.04 6.89 -12.12
N HIS A 49 1.25 6.58 -12.57
CA HIS A 49 1.64 5.21 -12.87
C HIS A 49 1.65 4.34 -11.61
N MET A 50 2.21 4.85 -10.53
CA MET A 50 2.23 4.13 -9.26
C MET A 50 0.81 3.90 -8.73
N LYS A 51 -0.06 4.89 -8.89
CA LYS A 51 -1.45 4.75 -8.48
C LYS A 51 -2.16 3.64 -9.25
N GLU A 52 -1.95 3.56 -10.55
CA GLU A 52 -2.57 2.51 -11.35
C GLU A 52 -2.17 1.13 -10.86
N HIS A 53 -0.90 0.94 -10.52
CA HIS A 53 -0.42 -0.31 -9.98
C HIS A 53 -1.11 -0.65 -8.66
N GLU A 54 -1.24 0.33 -7.77
CA GLU A 54 -1.88 0.10 -6.49
C GLU A 54 -3.37 -0.19 -6.61
N VAL A 55 -4.04 0.42 -7.58
CA VAL A 55 -5.45 0.15 -7.83
C VAL A 55 -5.64 -1.32 -8.22
N GLU A 56 -4.77 -1.85 -9.06
CA GLU A 56 -4.82 -3.26 -9.44
C GLU A 56 -4.64 -4.18 -8.24
N HIS A 57 -3.67 -3.86 -7.37
CA HIS A 57 -3.43 -4.64 -6.16
C HIS A 57 -4.63 -4.56 -5.22
N CYS A 58 -5.18 -3.38 -5.06
CA CYS A 58 -6.32 -3.18 -4.17
C CYS A 58 -7.54 -3.98 -4.66
N GLU A 59 -7.78 -3.99 -5.96
CA GLU A 59 -8.87 -4.77 -6.53
C GLU A 59 -8.70 -6.26 -6.25
N PHE A 60 -7.48 -6.75 -6.34
CA PHE A 60 -7.19 -8.13 -6.02
C PHE A 60 -7.58 -8.45 -4.58
N PHE A 61 -7.19 -7.60 -3.63
CA PHE A 61 -7.52 -7.81 -2.23
C PHE A 61 -9.00 -7.65 -1.94
N GLU A 62 -9.66 -6.74 -2.66
CA GLU A 62 -11.11 -6.59 -2.50
C GLU A 62 -11.85 -7.85 -2.95
N LYS A 63 -11.41 -8.47 -4.02
CA LYS A 63 -11.99 -9.74 -4.47
C LYS A 63 -11.75 -10.84 -3.44
N GLU A 64 -10.55 -10.89 -2.88
CA GLU A 64 -10.22 -11.88 -1.87
C GLU A 64 -11.05 -11.68 -0.60
N ILE A 65 -11.25 -10.44 -0.20
CA ILE A 65 -12.08 -10.12 0.96
C ILE A 65 -13.51 -10.59 0.75
N LYS A 66 -14.09 -10.31 -0.42
CA LYS A 66 -15.44 -10.74 -0.74
C LYS A 66 -15.55 -12.25 -0.80
N LYS A 67 -14.58 -12.88 -1.44
CA LYS A 67 -14.56 -14.33 -1.59
C LYS A 67 -14.49 -15.05 -0.25
N ARG A 68 -13.75 -14.50 0.69
CA ARG A 68 -13.56 -15.12 2.00
C ARG A 68 -14.56 -14.64 3.04
N GLY A 69 -15.41 -13.68 2.70
CA GLY A 69 -16.38 -13.14 3.65
C GLY A 69 -15.74 -12.33 4.77
N ILE A 70 -14.59 -11.72 4.51
CA ILE A 70 -13.89 -10.91 5.49
C ILE A 70 -14.46 -9.50 5.46
N GLU A 71 -14.63 -8.89 6.63
CA GLU A 71 -15.07 -7.51 6.69
C GLU A 71 -13.84 -6.59 6.63
N PRO A 72 -13.87 -5.54 5.80
CA PRO A 72 -12.78 -4.57 5.78
C PRO A 72 -12.71 -3.83 7.11
N THR A 73 -11.59 -3.20 7.37
CA THR A 73 -11.44 -2.46 8.61
C THR A 73 -12.43 -1.30 8.68
N LYS A 74 -12.96 -1.05 9.89
CA LYS A 74 -13.91 0.03 10.11
C LYS A 74 -13.23 1.40 10.07
N PHE A 75 -11.91 1.43 10.08
CA PHE A 75 -11.16 2.67 10.07
C PHE A 75 -10.81 3.16 8.66
N LEU A 76 -11.39 2.56 7.61
CA LEU A 76 -11.11 2.99 6.25
C LEU A 76 -11.35 4.48 6.01
N PRO A 77 -12.46 5.08 6.49
CA PRO A 77 -12.66 6.52 6.26
C PRO A 77 -11.58 7.37 6.89
N LEU A 78 -11.12 7.00 8.07
CA LEU A 78 -10.02 7.71 8.73
C LEU A 78 -8.72 7.51 7.95
N TRP A 79 -8.48 6.28 7.49
CA TRP A 79 -7.33 5.94 6.69
C TRP A 79 -7.30 6.75 5.39
N ASP A 80 -8.46 6.89 4.75
CA ASP A 80 -8.59 7.66 3.52
C ASP A 80 -8.22 9.12 3.75
N LEU A 81 -8.73 9.70 4.82
CA LEU A 81 -8.46 11.09 5.13
C LEU A 81 -6.98 11.34 5.45
N LEU A 82 -6.38 10.46 6.25
CA LEU A 82 -4.98 10.56 6.59
C LEU A 82 -4.10 10.38 5.36
N GLY A 83 -4.46 9.45 4.48
CA GLY A 83 -3.72 9.22 3.25
C GLY A 83 -3.74 10.44 2.34
N LEU A 84 -4.92 11.02 2.14
CA LEU A 84 -5.06 12.23 1.32
C LEU A 84 -4.23 13.38 1.89
N GLY A 85 -4.33 13.59 3.21
CA GLY A 85 -3.60 14.67 3.87
C GLY A 85 -2.10 14.48 3.79
N LEU A 86 -1.63 13.27 4.01
CA LEU A 86 -0.21 12.96 3.95
C LEU A 86 0.33 13.14 2.52
N GLY A 87 -0.43 12.66 1.54
CA GLY A 87 -0.03 12.81 0.14
C GLY A 87 0.04 14.25 -0.28
N PHE A 88 -1.00 15.02 0.03
CA PHE A 88 -1.04 16.42 -0.30
C PHE A 88 0.09 17.20 0.38
N GLY A 89 0.25 16.99 1.69
CA GLY A 89 1.29 17.68 2.45
C GLY A 89 2.70 17.34 2.00
N SER A 90 2.96 16.07 1.71
CA SER A 90 4.30 15.68 1.26
C SER A 90 4.66 16.33 -0.08
N THR A 91 3.69 16.48 -0.97
CA THR A 91 3.92 17.11 -2.27
C THR A 91 4.16 18.60 -2.13
N LEU A 92 3.47 19.25 -1.18
CA LEU A 92 3.72 20.67 -0.91
C LEU A 92 5.13 20.91 -0.42
N LEU A 93 5.74 19.95 0.26
CA LEU A 93 7.10 20.07 0.75
C LEU A 93 8.14 19.86 -0.35
N GLY A 94 7.72 19.38 -1.50
CA GLY A 94 8.61 19.23 -2.64
C GLY A 94 8.75 17.82 -3.15
N LYS A 95 9.43 17.70 -4.28
CA LYS A 95 9.61 16.41 -4.94
C LYS A 95 10.26 15.37 -4.05
N LYS A 96 11.30 15.76 -3.31
CA LYS A 96 12.01 14.82 -2.43
C LYS A 96 11.09 14.27 -1.35
N ALA A 97 10.28 15.15 -0.73
CA ALA A 97 9.36 14.71 0.31
C ALA A 97 8.28 13.80 -0.26
N ALA A 98 7.76 14.13 -1.45
CA ALA A 98 6.77 13.29 -2.10
C ALA A 98 7.33 11.90 -2.41
N MET A 99 8.53 11.84 -2.96
CA MET A 99 9.15 10.55 -3.29
C MET A 99 9.53 9.76 -2.06
N LEU A 100 9.96 10.43 -0.99
CA LEU A 100 10.25 9.76 0.26
C LEU A 100 8.97 9.16 0.86
N CYS A 101 7.87 9.89 0.75
CA CYS A 101 6.57 9.39 1.22
C CYS A 101 6.18 8.13 0.47
N THR A 102 6.27 8.14 -0.87
CA THR A 102 5.92 6.96 -1.66
C THR A 102 6.86 5.79 -1.36
N ALA A 103 8.14 6.05 -1.24
CA ALA A 103 9.11 4.99 -0.94
C ALA A 103 8.82 4.35 0.42
N SER A 104 8.47 5.16 1.41
CA SER A 104 8.15 4.65 2.74
C SER A 104 6.89 3.79 2.72
N VAL A 105 5.88 4.19 1.95
CA VAL A 105 4.65 3.41 1.82
C VAL A 105 4.93 2.07 1.17
N GLU A 106 5.71 2.08 0.09
CA GLU A 106 6.05 0.85 -0.60
C GLU A 106 6.86 -0.09 0.30
N GLU A 107 7.76 0.46 1.10
CA GLU A 107 8.54 -0.33 2.04
C GLU A 107 7.66 -1.02 3.07
N VAL A 108 6.68 -0.32 3.62
CA VAL A 108 5.74 -0.90 4.59
C VAL A 108 4.91 -2.00 3.94
N ILE A 109 4.44 -1.77 2.72
CA ILE A 109 3.67 -2.77 1.99
C ILE A 109 4.51 -4.01 1.75
N ASP A 110 5.75 -3.84 1.33
CA ASP A 110 6.66 -4.97 1.09
C ASP A 110 6.90 -5.77 2.37
N GLU A 111 7.07 -5.10 3.49
CA GLU A 111 7.23 -5.79 4.76
C GLU A 111 6.01 -6.62 5.12
N HIS A 112 4.81 -6.11 4.84
CA HIS A 112 3.58 -6.86 5.10
C HIS A 112 3.48 -8.09 4.21
N TYR A 113 3.81 -7.95 2.94
CA TYR A 113 3.83 -9.10 2.04
C TYR A 113 4.84 -10.15 2.50
N PHE A 114 5.98 -9.68 2.94
CA PHE A 114 7.02 -10.57 3.43
C PHE A 114 6.53 -11.35 4.66
N CYS A 115 5.87 -10.68 5.59
CA CYS A 115 5.30 -11.34 6.75
C CYS A 115 4.24 -12.35 6.38
N LEU A 116 3.42 -12.04 5.38
CA LEU A 116 2.40 -12.96 4.91
C LEU A 116 3.03 -14.23 4.34
N LEU A 117 4.07 -14.07 3.56
CA LEU A 117 4.80 -15.21 2.99
C LEU A 117 5.43 -16.08 4.08
N TYR A 118 5.92 -15.44 5.13
CA TYR A 118 6.51 -16.17 6.23
C TYR A 118 5.52 -17.00 7.02
N THR A 119 4.27 -16.54 7.13
CA THR A 119 3.25 -17.27 7.87
C THR A 119 2.61 -18.35 7.02
N SER A 120 2.88 -18.35 5.73
CA SER A 120 2.38 -19.37 4.85
C SER A 120 3.23 -20.62 5.08
N PRO A 121 2.70 -21.79 4.99
CA PRO A 121 3.48 -23.01 5.15
C PRO A 121 4.45 -23.22 4.00
N SER A 122 4.61 -22.28 3.17
CA SER A 122 5.40 -22.41 2.06
C SER A 122 6.81 -22.13 2.35
N PRO A 123 7.65 -22.44 1.48
CA PRO A 123 9.01 -22.55 1.69
C PRO A 123 9.81 -21.33 1.87
N ARG A 124 10.83 -21.49 2.55
CA ARG A 124 11.72 -20.43 2.85
C ARG A 124 12.69 -20.13 1.76
N ASP A 125 12.73 -20.95 0.76
CA ASP A 125 13.72 -20.76 -0.28
C ASP A 125 13.57 -19.45 -1.00
N GLY A 126 12.37 -19.00 -1.22
CA GLY A 126 12.14 -17.73 -1.85
C GLY A 126 12.61 -16.57 -1.01
N HIS A 127 12.68 -16.75 0.27
CA HIS A 127 13.10 -15.70 1.16
C HIS A 127 14.54 -15.29 0.91
N GLN A 128 15.41 -16.24 0.78
CA GLN A 128 16.81 -15.93 0.58
C GLN A 128 17.07 -15.20 -0.72
N SER A 129 16.41 -15.63 -1.74
CA SER A 129 16.63 -15.00 -3.04
C SER A 129 16.10 -13.57 -3.07
N ARG A 130 15.25 -13.22 -2.13
CA ARG A 130 14.72 -11.88 -2.12
C ARG A 130 15.52 -10.92 -1.30
N MET A 131 16.46 -11.41 -0.54
CA MET A 131 17.27 -10.53 0.25
C MET A 131 18.12 -9.69 -0.68
N PRO A 132 17.96 -8.42 -0.66
CA PRO A 132 18.67 -7.60 -1.59
C PRO A 132 20.03 -7.51 -1.10
N SER A 133 20.82 -7.95 -1.91
CA SER A 133 22.13 -7.79 -1.62
C SER A 133 22.52 -6.44 -1.77
N SER A 134 21.81 -5.74 -2.36
CA SER A 134 22.14 -4.47 -2.60
C SER A 134 22.39 -3.72 -1.57
N ALA A 135 22.04 -4.17 -0.76
CA ALA A 135 22.32 -3.20 0.13
C ALA A 135 23.40 -2.41 -0.33
#